data_6bbd05c2983e5bee0833eab40d496004
#
_entry.id   6bbd05c2983e5bee0833eab40d496004
#
_cell.length_a   1.000
_cell.length_b   1.000
_cell.length_c   1.000
_cell.angle_alpha   90.00
_cell.angle_beta   90.00
_cell.angle_gamma   90.00
#
_symmetry.space_group_name_H-M   'P 1'
#
loop_
_entity.id
_entity.type
_entity.pdbx_description
1 polymer ?
#
loop_
_entity_poly.entity_id
_entity_poly.type
_entity_poly.pdbx_seq_one_letter_code
_entity_poly.pdbx_strand_id
1 'polypeptide(L)' 'MLDVEENDLDLMSISLEAEVPEALYLGMKDFICGNENWDQAKLVSSAIANFLFQNGSDDRAVTEKYLNDIFNL' A
#
# COMPACT_ATOMS: atom_id res chain seq x y z
N MET A 1 23.35 -1.26 -0.64
CA MET A 1 22.25 -1.51 0.23
C MET A 1 21.97 -0.33 1.14
N LEU A 2 20.73 -0.01 1.37
CA LEU A 2 20.39 1.08 2.26
C LEU A 2 20.59 0.66 3.71
N ASP A 3 21.25 1.53 4.44
CA ASP A 3 21.52 1.29 5.84
C ASP A 3 20.69 2.30 6.63
N VAL A 4 19.40 2.02 6.71
CA VAL A 4 18.45 2.93 7.33
C VAL A 4 17.86 2.29 8.58
N GLU A 5 17.49 3.13 9.50
CA GLU A 5 16.81 2.69 10.70
C GLU A 5 15.35 2.37 10.40
N GLU A 6 14.73 1.62 11.27
CA GLU A 6 13.36 1.15 11.08
C GLU A 6 12.38 2.31 10.92
N ASN A 7 12.50 3.35 11.69
CA ASN A 7 11.59 4.49 11.55
C ASN A 7 11.85 5.30 10.29
N ASP A 8 13.04 5.18 9.69
CA ASP A 8 13.31 5.80 8.40
C ASP A 8 12.59 5.06 7.28
N LEU A 9 12.40 3.74 7.43
CA LEU A 9 11.68 2.95 6.44
C LEU A 9 10.26 3.44 6.23
N ASP A 10 9.62 3.95 7.28
CA ASP A 10 8.25 4.45 7.18
C ASP A 10 8.17 5.72 6.35
N LEU A 11 9.28 6.46 6.25
CA LEU A 11 9.32 7.72 5.53
C LEU A 11 9.87 7.58 4.11
N MET A 12 10.47 6.44 3.81
CA MET A 12 11.09 6.20 2.51
C MET A 12 10.14 5.49 1.57
N SER A 13 10.21 5.86 0.31
CA SER A 13 9.44 5.21 -0.73
C SER A 13 10.38 4.52 -1.70
N ILE A 14 9.99 3.35 -2.11
CA ILE A 14 10.72 2.57 -3.11
C ILE A 14 9.79 2.36 -4.29
N SER A 15 10.28 2.65 -5.49
CA SER A 15 9.49 2.41 -6.68
C SER A 15 9.39 0.91 -6.95
N LEU A 16 8.20 0.46 -7.25
CA LEU A 16 7.92 -0.94 -7.52
C LEU A 16 7.37 -1.07 -8.93
N GLU A 17 7.98 -1.93 -9.73
CA GLU A 17 7.44 -2.26 -11.05
C GLU A 17 6.82 -3.64 -10.98
N ALA A 18 5.58 -3.74 -11.44
CA ALA A 18 4.87 -5.01 -11.47
C ALA A 18 3.88 -5.00 -12.60
N GLU A 19 3.72 -6.14 -13.23
CA GLU A 19 2.68 -6.32 -14.24
C GLU A 19 1.42 -6.82 -13.56
N VAL A 20 0.29 -6.22 -13.91
CA VAL A 20 -0.99 -6.67 -13.38
C VAL A 20 -1.94 -6.90 -14.55
N PRO A 21 -2.90 -7.82 -14.39
CA PRO A 21 -3.91 -8.01 -15.42
C PRO A 21 -4.65 -6.73 -15.73
N GLU A 22 -4.97 -6.53 -16.99
CA GLU A 22 -5.63 -5.30 -17.42
C GLU A 22 -6.93 -5.06 -16.66
N ALA A 23 -7.70 -6.11 -16.40
CA ALA A 23 -8.96 -5.96 -15.68
C ALA A 23 -8.75 -5.34 -14.28
N LEU A 24 -7.69 -5.74 -13.59
CA LEU A 24 -7.39 -5.18 -12.28
C LEU A 24 -6.93 -3.74 -12.38
N TYR A 25 -6.14 -3.43 -13.39
CA TYR A 25 -5.69 -2.07 -13.61
C TYR A 25 -6.88 -1.15 -13.88
N LEU A 26 -7.80 -1.58 -14.74
CA LEU A 26 -8.98 -0.77 -15.05
C LEU A 26 -9.87 -0.60 -13.83
N GLY A 27 -10.03 -1.64 -13.03
CA GLY A 27 -10.80 -1.55 -11.80
C GLY A 27 -10.18 -0.56 -10.83
N MET A 28 -8.86 -0.56 -10.73
CA MET A 28 -8.16 0.40 -9.89
C MET A 28 -8.38 1.83 -10.38
N LYS A 29 -8.26 2.05 -11.70
CA LYS A 29 -8.45 3.40 -12.25
C LYS A 29 -9.87 3.89 -12.03
N ASP A 30 -10.86 3.02 -12.17
CA ASP A 30 -12.25 3.37 -11.89
C ASP A 30 -12.44 3.79 -10.44
N PHE A 31 -11.86 3.04 -9.53
CA PHE A 31 -11.98 3.35 -8.11
C PHE A 31 -11.36 4.72 -7.80
N ILE A 32 -10.17 4.95 -8.31
CA ILE A 32 -9.45 6.21 -8.05
C ILE A 32 -10.22 7.38 -8.65
N CYS A 33 -10.81 7.18 -9.82
CA CYS A 33 -11.57 8.24 -10.49
C CYS A 33 -12.74 8.71 -9.63
N GLY A 34 -13.36 7.79 -8.89
CA GLY A 34 -14.51 8.13 -8.06
C GLY A 34 -14.18 8.46 -6.62
N ASN A 35 -12.91 8.45 -6.24
CA ASN A 35 -12.51 8.64 -4.84
C ASN A 35 -11.31 9.57 -4.76
N GLU A 36 -11.58 10.84 -4.58
CA GLU A 36 -10.56 11.89 -4.65
C GLU A 36 -9.40 11.72 -3.69
N ASN A 37 -9.64 11.07 -2.56
CA ASN A 37 -8.61 10.90 -1.55
C ASN A 37 -7.66 9.74 -1.84
N TRP A 38 -7.87 9.05 -2.95
CA TRP A 38 -7.05 7.91 -3.34
C TRP A 38 -6.28 8.19 -4.61
N ASP A 39 -5.08 7.66 -4.67
CA ASP A 39 -4.28 7.65 -5.89
C ASP A 39 -3.69 6.26 -6.06
N GLN A 40 -2.98 6.05 -7.16
CA GLN A 40 -2.43 4.73 -7.47
C GLN A 40 -1.45 4.26 -6.38
N ALA A 41 -0.54 5.13 -5.96
CA ALA A 41 0.45 4.75 -4.96
C ALA A 41 -0.20 4.38 -3.64
N LYS A 42 -1.18 5.16 -3.22
CA LYS A 42 -1.89 4.90 -1.97
C LYS A 42 -2.68 3.61 -2.03
N LEU A 43 -3.36 3.38 -3.14
CA LEU A 43 -4.14 2.16 -3.32
C LEU A 43 -3.25 0.94 -3.30
N VAL A 44 -2.15 0.97 -4.05
CA VAL A 44 -1.23 -0.17 -4.11
C VAL A 44 -0.61 -0.44 -2.74
N SER A 45 -0.17 0.61 -2.05
CA SER A 45 0.40 0.46 -0.71
C SER A 45 -0.60 -0.17 0.25
N SER A 46 -1.84 0.30 0.22
CA SER A 46 -2.88 -0.23 1.10
C SER A 46 -3.21 -1.67 0.76
N ALA A 47 -3.26 -2.01 -0.52
CA ALA A 47 -3.55 -3.37 -0.94
C ALA A 47 -2.46 -4.32 -0.46
N ILE A 48 -1.20 -3.92 -0.58
CA ILE A 48 -0.09 -4.75 -0.11
C ILE A 48 -0.15 -4.93 1.40
N ALA A 49 -0.38 -3.85 2.14
CA ALA A 49 -0.46 -3.94 3.59
C ALA A 49 -1.60 -4.83 4.03
N ASN A 50 -2.78 -4.68 3.39
CA ASN A 50 -3.92 -5.52 3.67
C ASN A 50 -3.62 -6.99 3.43
N PHE A 51 -3.05 -7.29 2.28
CA PHE A 51 -2.74 -8.68 1.94
C PHE A 51 -1.77 -9.29 2.95
N LEU A 52 -0.70 -8.56 3.26
CA LEU A 52 0.30 -9.06 4.19
C LEU A 52 -0.27 -9.26 5.57
N PHE A 53 -1.05 -8.30 6.06
CA PHE A 53 -1.66 -8.41 7.38
C PHE A 53 -2.60 -9.61 7.46
N GLN A 54 -3.46 -9.76 6.46
CA GLN A 54 -4.45 -10.83 6.45
C GLN A 54 -3.82 -12.20 6.27
N ASN A 55 -2.61 -12.25 5.74
CA ASN A 55 -1.90 -13.51 5.55
C ASN A 55 -0.85 -13.75 6.63
N GLY A 56 -0.98 -13.09 7.76
CA GLY A 56 -0.22 -13.42 8.93
C GLY A 56 1.10 -12.71 9.12
N SER A 57 1.34 -11.65 8.37
CA SER A 57 2.54 -10.86 8.61
C SER A 57 2.47 -10.22 9.98
N ASP A 58 3.51 -10.39 10.77
CA ASP A 58 3.61 -9.76 12.09
C ASP A 58 4.57 -8.57 12.07
N ASP A 59 4.93 -8.10 10.90
CA ASP A 59 5.78 -6.94 10.75
C ASP A 59 5.04 -5.71 11.27
N ARG A 60 5.70 -4.96 12.14
CA ARG A 60 5.07 -3.81 12.78
C ARG A 60 4.67 -2.73 11.80
N ALA A 61 5.51 -2.44 10.81
CA ALA A 61 5.22 -1.41 9.84
C ALA A 61 4.00 -1.77 9.00
N VAL A 62 3.84 -3.05 8.67
CA VAL A 62 2.67 -3.54 7.94
C VAL A 62 1.42 -3.35 8.77
N THR A 63 1.47 -3.74 10.04
CA THR A 63 0.33 -3.61 10.94
C THR A 63 -0.07 -2.16 11.10
N GLU A 64 0.89 -1.26 11.29
CA GLU A 64 0.60 0.15 11.45
C GLU A 64 -0.03 0.74 10.19
N LYS A 65 0.48 0.37 9.03
CA LYS A 65 -0.08 0.84 7.77
C LYS A 65 -1.51 0.35 7.61
N TYR A 66 -1.75 -0.92 7.90
CA TYR A 66 -3.08 -1.50 7.80
C TYR A 66 -4.07 -0.78 8.71
N LEU A 67 -3.69 -0.55 9.96
CA LEU A 67 -4.56 0.11 10.94
C LEU A 67 -4.81 1.56 10.56
N ASN A 68 -3.79 2.26 10.06
CA ASN A 68 -3.97 3.63 9.61
C ASN A 68 -4.96 3.71 8.46
N ASP A 69 -4.89 2.78 7.53
CA ASP A 69 -5.79 2.77 6.38
C ASP A 69 -7.23 2.54 6.81
N ILE A 70 -7.43 1.69 7.82
CA ILE A 70 -8.77 1.41 8.35
C ILE A 70 -9.34 2.62 9.09
N PHE A 71 -8.53 3.26 9.93
CA PHE A 71 -9.02 4.30 10.84
C PHE A 71 -9.01 5.70 10.22
N ASN A 72 -8.36 5.88 9.09
CA ASN A 72 -8.26 7.18 8.45
C ASN A 72 -8.98 7.24 7.10
N LEU A 73 -9.93 6.39 6.91
CA LEU A 73 -10.72 6.40 5.68
C LEU A 73 -11.72 7.54 5.64
#